data_1a29ca0c0bd22a11ddb7a815e998c3ae
#
_entry.id   1a29ca0c0bd22a11ddb7a815e998c3ae
#
_cell.length_a   1.000
_cell.length_b   1.000
_cell.length_c   1.000
_cell.angle_alpha   90.00
_cell.angle_beta   90.00
_cell.angle_gamma   90.00
#
_symmetry.space_group_name_H-M   'P 1'
#
loop_
_entity.id
_entity.type
_entity.pdbx_description
1 polymer ?
#
loop_
_entity_poly.entity_id
_entity_poly.type
_entity_poly.pdbx_seq_one_letter_code
_entity_poly.pdbx_strand_id
1 'polypeptide(L)'
;MDLYDKPASVFVAGFIGSPKMNLMPGKAIGRPDIPTVGIRPEDVEVTEGDGWETKARVVETLGSDTIAHVRVEDVGEMTVRLPGHIRLSDGDRLKLRADPARQHHFDADGRRMEGQTA
;
A
#
# COMPACT_ATOMS: atom_id res chain seq x y z
N MET A 1 18.56 8.39 -2.83
CA MET A 1 17.18 7.93 -2.89
C MET A 1 16.85 6.81 -1.93
N ASP A 2 17.76 6.50 -1.03
CA ASP A 2 17.53 5.41 -0.07
C ASP A 2 16.33 5.68 0.86
N LEU A 3 16.10 6.95 1.20
CA LEU A 3 14.97 7.30 2.05
C LEU A 3 13.62 6.98 1.41
N TYR A 4 13.53 7.09 0.09
CA TYR A 4 12.31 6.75 -0.63
C TYR A 4 12.22 5.24 -0.86
N ASP A 5 13.29 4.65 -1.38
CA ASP A 5 13.29 3.23 -1.78
C ASP A 5 13.26 2.29 -0.58
N LYS A 6 14.00 2.62 0.46
CA LYS A 6 14.13 1.79 1.66
C LYS A 6 14.06 2.66 2.91
N PRO A 7 12.86 3.13 3.28
CA PRO A 7 12.74 3.96 4.48
C PRO A 7 13.21 3.20 5.71
N ALA A 8 13.98 3.87 6.55
CA ALA A 8 14.59 3.25 7.73
C ALA A 8 13.56 2.95 8.83
N SER A 9 12.44 3.64 8.83
CA SER A 9 11.43 3.49 9.87
C SER A 9 10.05 3.86 9.35
N VAL A 10 9.01 3.51 10.10
CA VAL A 10 7.63 3.91 9.78
C VAL A 10 7.49 5.42 9.80
N PHE A 11 8.25 6.10 10.65
CA PHE A 11 8.24 7.57 10.71
C PHE A 11 8.69 8.15 9.38
N VAL A 12 9.83 7.69 8.86
CA VAL A 12 10.36 8.14 7.58
C VAL A 12 9.41 7.76 6.46
N ALA A 13 8.88 6.53 6.46
CA ALA A 13 7.94 6.06 5.44
C ALA A 13 6.70 6.95 5.36
N GLY A 14 6.25 7.48 6.51
CA GLY A 14 5.09 8.35 6.56
C GLY A 14 5.35 9.76 6.04
N PHE A 15 6.62 10.16 5.91
CA PHE A 15 6.97 11.51 5.44
C PHE A 15 7.40 11.56 3.99
N ILE A 16 8.00 10.49 3.50
CA ILE A 16 8.61 10.48 2.17
C ILE A 16 7.62 9.94 1.14
N GLY A 17 7.44 10.69 0.09
CA GLY A 17 6.59 10.30 -1.02
C GLY A 17 5.26 11.03 -1.03
N SER A 18 4.68 11.11 -2.20
CA SER A 18 3.37 11.71 -2.41
C SER A 18 2.68 10.91 -3.52
N PRO A 19 1.66 10.11 -3.20
CA PRO A 19 1.14 9.86 -1.85
C PRO A 19 2.12 9.10 -0.95
N LYS A 20 1.83 9.12 0.33
CA LYS A 20 2.66 8.42 1.34
C LYS A 20 2.50 6.92 1.24
N MET A 21 3.50 6.21 1.79
CA MET A 21 3.44 4.75 1.89
C MET A 21 2.24 4.32 2.73
N ASN A 22 1.55 3.26 2.29
CA ASN A 22 0.51 2.64 3.10
C ASN A 22 1.18 1.81 4.18
N LEU A 23 0.75 1.98 5.42
CA LEU A 23 1.27 1.23 6.56
C LEU A 23 0.14 0.44 7.20
N MET A 24 0.42 -0.82 7.53
CA MET A 24 -0.60 -1.72 8.07
C MET A 24 0.04 -2.78 8.96
N PRO A 25 -0.73 -3.39 9.88
CA PRO A 25 -0.20 -4.52 10.64
C PRO A 25 0.08 -5.71 9.72
N GLY A 26 1.13 -6.47 10.02
CA GLY A 26 1.50 -7.62 9.21
C GLY A 26 0.39 -8.66 9.09
N LYS A 27 -0.49 -8.76 10.08
CA LYS A 27 -1.63 -9.69 10.01
C LYS A 27 -2.55 -9.40 8.81
N ALA A 28 -2.55 -8.17 8.31
CA ALA A 28 -3.36 -7.80 7.16
C ALA A 28 -2.95 -8.51 5.88
N ILE A 29 -1.71 -8.99 5.82
CA ILE A 29 -1.19 -9.75 4.68
C ILE A 29 -0.89 -11.21 5.07
N GLY A 30 -1.44 -11.67 6.20
CA GLY A 30 -1.22 -13.04 6.66
C GLY A 30 0.12 -13.26 7.33
N ARG A 31 0.78 -12.21 7.75
CA ARG A 31 2.09 -12.28 8.42
C ARG A 31 2.03 -11.64 9.81
N PRO A 32 1.34 -12.29 10.78
CA PRO A 32 1.22 -11.71 12.12
C PRO A 32 2.57 -11.62 12.85
N ASP A 33 3.59 -12.30 12.35
CA ASP A 33 4.95 -12.21 12.88
C ASP A 33 5.63 -10.87 12.55
N ILE A 34 5.08 -10.11 11.59
CA ILE A 34 5.63 -8.81 11.21
C ILE A 34 4.74 -7.72 11.82
N PRO A 35 5.29 -6.88 12.71
CA PRO A 35 4.49 -5.84 13.36
C PRO A 35 3.87 -4.84 12.39
N THR A 36 4.65 -4.33 11.43
CA THR A 36 4.15 -3.35 10.47
C THR A 36 4.69 -3.64 9.07
N VAL A 37 3.81 -3.57 8.09
CA VAL A 37 4.17 -3.72 6.68
C VAL A 37 3.85 -2.41 5.98
N GLY A 38 4.77 -1.95 5.12
CA GLY A 38 4.56 -0.78 4.28
C GLY A 38 4.50 -1.20 2.82
N ILE A 39 3.63 -0.56 2.07
CA ILE A 39 3.54 -0.76 0.62
C ILE A 39 3.25 0.58 -0.05
N ARG A 40 4.04 0.92 -1.06
CA ARG A 40 3.83 2.15 -1.82
C ARG A 40 2.53 2.06 -2.61
N PRO A 41 1.84 3.19 -2.82
CA PRO A 41 0.61 3.18 -3.61
C PRO A 41 0.74 2.56 -4.99
N GLU A 42 1.88 2.76 -5.65
CA GLU A 42 2.15 2.22 -6.99
C GLU A 42 2.47 0.72 -6.97
N ASP A 43 2.74 0.17 -5.79
CA ASP A 43 3.08 -1.25 -5.62
C ASP A 43 1.89 -2.09 -5.14
N VAL A 44 0.72 -1.49 -5.04
CA VAL A 44 -0.53 -2.19 -4.79
C VAL A 44 -1.11 -2.56 -6.14
N GLU A 45 -1.47 -3.84 -6.30
CA GLU A 45 -1.96 -4.36 -7.58
C GLU A 45 -3.44 -4.66 -7.53
N VAL A 46 -4.12 -4.46 -8.66
CA VAL A 46 -5.47 -4.98 -8.86
C VAL A 46 -5.31 -6.47 -9.22
N THR A 47 -6.09 -7.31 -8.58
CA THR A 47 -5.99 -8.76 -8.78
C THR A 47 -7.36 -9.39 -8.95
N GLU A 48 -7.39 -10.53 -9.65
CA GLU A 48 -8.57 -11.37 -9.71
C GLU A 48 -8.41 -12.58 -8.80
N GLY A 49 -7.22 -12.76 -8.23
CA GLY A 49 -6.92 -13.84 -7.28
C GLY A 49 -7.17 -13.42 -5.85
N ASP A 50 -6.34 -13.93 -4.95
CA ASP A 50 -6.44 -13.59 -3.53
C ASP A 50 -6.05 -12.13 -3.29
N GLY A 51 -6.84 -11.45 -2.48
CA GLY A 51 -6.59 -10.06 -2.17
C GLY A 51 -7.67 -9.47 -1.30
N TRP A 52 -7.55 -8.18 -1.03
CA TRP A 52 -8.53 -7.45 -0.24
C TRP A 52 -9.68 -7.01 -1.12
N GLU A 53 -10.90 -7.28 -0.67
CA GLU A 53 -12.09 -6.71 -1.28
C GLU A 53 -12.21 -5.26 -0.81
N THR A 54 -12.22 -4.33 -1.75
CA THR A 54 -12.25 -2.91 -1.42
C THR A 54 -13.27 -2.17 -2.26
N LYS A 55 -13.56 -0.95 -1.85
CA LYS A 55 -14.43 -0.06 -2.59
C LYS A 55 -13.75 1.31 -2.68
N ALA A 56 -13.65 1.83 -3.87
CA ALA A 56 -13.06 3.15 -4.08
C ALA A 56 -14.01 4.21 -3.50
N ARG A 57 -13.51 5.02 -2.57
CA ARG A 57 -14.28 6.08 -1.96
C ARG A 57 -14.15 7.38 -2.73
N VAL A 58 -12.91 7.68 -3.13
CA VAL A 58 -12.60 8.88 -3.91
C VAL A 58 -11.59 8.48 -4.97
N VAL A 59 -11.82 8.92 -6.19
CA VAL A 59 -10.90 8.66 -7.30
C VAL A 59 -10.46 10.00 -7.87
N GLU A 60 -9.15 10.18 -8.00
CA GLU A 60 -8.57 11.38 -8.58
C GLU A 60 -7.83 11.01 -9.85
N THR A 61 -8.13 11.69 -10.93
CA THR A 61 -7.44 11.49 -12.20
C THR A 61 -6.40 12.58 -12.39
N LEU A 62 -5.14 12.17 -12.49
CA LEU A 62 -4.00 13.09 -12.56
C LEU A 62 -3.24 12.88 -13.87
N GLY A 63 -3.90 13.05 -15.00
CA GLY A 63 -3.25 12.88 -16.29
C GLY A 63 -2.79 11.44 -16.50
N SER A 64 -1.50 11.15 -16.29
CA SER A 64 -0.94 9.83 -16.52
C SER A 64 -1.26 8.81 -15.42
N ASP A 65 -1.82 9.26 -14.29
CA ASP A 65 -2.11 8.39 -13.14
C ASP A 65 -3.53 8.54 -12.65
N THR A 66 -4.03 7.47 -12.05
CA THR A 66 -5.28 7.48 -11.32
C THR A 66 -4.97 7.12 -9.87
N ILE A 67 -5.39 7.98 -8.94
CA ILE A 67 -5.19 7.74 -7.51
C ILE A 67 -6.54 7.34 -6.92
N ALA A 68 -6.61 6.18 -6.32
CA ALA A 68 -7.84 5.71 -5.67
C ALA A 68 -7.61 5.63 -4.17
N HIS A 69 -8.52 6.24 -3.41
CA HIS A 69 -8.54 6.16 -1.96
C HIS A 69 -9.59 5.11 -1.60
N VAL A 70 -9.15 4.01 -1.03
CA VAL A 70 -10.03 2.88 -0.74
C VAL A 70 -10.04 2.60 0.75
N ARG A 71 -11.09 1.93 1.21
CA ARG A 71 -11.18 1.46 2.58
C ARG A 71 -11.11 -0.05 2.57
N VAL A 72 -10.18 -0.59 3.36
CA VAL A 72 -9.98 -2.03 3.49
C VAL A 72 -10.38 -2.42 4.90
N GLU A 73 -11.27 -3.40 5.02
CA GLU A 73 -11.73 -3.88 6.31
C GLU A 73 -10.55 -4.40 7.13
N ASP A 74 -10.51 -4.03 8.40
CA ASP A 74 -9.45 -4.39 9.36
C ASP A 74 -8.08 -3.76 9.07
N VAL A 75 -7.96 -2.98 8.02
CA VAL A 75 -6.71 -2.28 7.67
C VAL A 75 -6.89 -0.77 7.78
N GLY A 76 -8.01 -0.25 7.26
CA GLY A 76 -8.30 1.17 7.25
C GLY A 76 -8.17 1.76 5.85
N GLU A 77 -7.82 3.02 5.78
CA GLU A 77 -7.67 3.71 4.52
C GLU A 77 -6.39 3.30 3.81
N MET A 78 -6.48 3.12 2.49
CA MET A 78 -5.33 2.80 1.67
C MET A 78 -5.38 3.63 0.40
N THR A 79 -4.22 4.04 -0.08
CA THR A 79 -4.09 4.80 -1.32
C THR A 79 -3.43 3.92 -2.37
N VAL A 80 -4.00 3.90 -3.56
CA VAL A 80 -3.53 3.08 -4.67
C VAL A 80 -3.27 3.98 -5.87
N ARG A 81 -2.15 3.77 -6.54
CA ARG A 81 -1.80 4.52 -7.74
C ARG A 81 -1.81 3.57 -8.93
N LEU A 82 -2.67 3.87 -9.90
CA LEU A 82 -2.85 3.04 -11.08
C LEU A 82 -2.54 3.85 -12.34
N PRO A 83 -2.20 3.17 -13.45
CA PRO A 83 -2.02 3.88 -14.73
C PRO A 83 -3.28 4.66 -15.11
N GLY A 84 -3.10 5.81 -15.73
CA GLY A 84 -4.21 6.69 -16.07
C GLY A 84 -5.23 6.10 -17.04
N HIS A 85 -4.87 5.03 -17.77
CA HIS A 85 -5.82 4.38 -18.66
C HIS A 85 -6.83 3.50 -17.91
N ILE A 86 -6.57 3.21 -16.65
CA ILE A 86 -7.52 2.48 -15.81
C ILE A 86 -8.65 3.42 -15.45
N ARG A 87 -9.87 3.06 -15.84
CA ARG A 87 -11.03 3.90 -15.58
C ARG A 87 -11.74 3.45 -14.33
N LEU A 88 -11.76 4.33 -13.35
CA LEU A 88 -12.43 4.10 -12.08
C LEU A 88 -13.33 5.28 -11.75
N SER A 89 -14.39 4.99 -11.03
CA SER A 89 -15.31 6.00 -10.51
C SER A 89 -15.50 5.78 -9.02
N ASP A 90 -15.93 6.82 -8.33
CA ASP A 90 -16.26 6.71 -6.91
C ASP A 90 -17.30 5.59 -6.72
N GLY A 91 -17.02 4.72 -5.77
CA GLY A 91 -17.92 3.60 -5.48
C GLY A 91 -17.60 2.30 -6.20
N ASP A 92 -16.67 2.30 -7.14
CA ASP A 92 -16.27 1.09 -7.84
C ASP A 92 -15.59 0.11 -6.88
N ARG A 93 -15.82 -1.17 -7.12
CA ARG A 93 -15.20 -2.23 -6.33
C ARG A 93 -13.89 -2.67 -6.95
N LEU A 94 -12.90 -2.90 -6.10
CA LEU A 94 -11.58 -3.35 -6.52
C LEU A 94 -11.13 -4.46 -5.60
N LYS A 95 -10.47 -5.46 -6.16
CA LYS A 95 -9.75 -6.44 -5.36
C LYS A 95 -8.28 -6.12 -5.49
N LEU A 96 -7.61 -5.92 -4.37
CA LEU A 96 -6.22 -5.44 -4.34
C LEU A 96 -5.33 -6.37 -3.55
N ARG A 97 -4.06 -6.39 -3.92
CA ARG A 97 -3.04 -7.10 -3.15
C ARG A 97 -1.77 -6.27 -3.10
N ALA A 98 -1.00 -6.44 -2.02
CA ALA A 98 0.32 -5.85 -1.92
C ALA A 98 1.30 -6.78 -2.62
N ASP A 99 2.08 -6.25 -3.56
CA ASP A 99 3.09 -7.03 -4.26
C ASP A 99 4.10 -7.56 -3.23
N PRO A 100 4.22 -8.89 -3.06
CA PRO A 100 5.13 -9.45 -2.05
C PRO A 100 6.58 -9.01 -2.23
N ALA A 101 7.01 -8.78 -3.45
CA ALA A 101 8.38 -8.36 -3.75
C ALA A 101 8.65 -6.90 -3.40
N ARG A 102 7.61 -6.12 -3.13
CA ARG A 102 7.72 -4.69 -2.89
C ARG A 102 7.32 -4.27 -1.50
N GLN A 103 7.04 -5.22 -0.62
CA GLN A 103 6.67 -4.92 0.76
C GLN A 103 7.88 -4.49 1.57
N HIS A 104 7.65 -3.58 2.51
CA HIS A 104 8.65 -3.15 3.47
C HIS A 104 8.20 -3.61 4.85
N HIS A 105 9.09 -4.21 5.61
CA HIS A 105 8.76 -4.78 6.91
C HIS A 105 9.44 -3.97 8.02
N PHE A 106 8.70 -3.69 9.08
CA PHE A 106 9.19 -2.91 10.22
C PHE A 106 8.91 -3.66 11.51
N ASP A 107 9.86 -3.56 12.46
CA ASP A 107 9.73 -4.25 13.75
C ASP A 107 8.81 -3.50 14.71
N ALA A 108 8.70 -4.01 15.94
CA ALA A 108 7.81 -3.45 16.96
C ALA A 108 8.20 -2.02 17.35
N ASP A 109 9.45 -1.64 17.16
CA ASP A 109 9.92 -0.28 17.40
C ASP A 109 9.74 0.64 16.20
N GLY A 110 9.19 0.11 15.12
CA GLY A 110 8.97 0.85 13.89
C GLY A 110 10.22 0.97 13.02
N ARG A 111 11.25 0.19 13.29
CA ARG A 111 12.49 0.21 12.50
C ARG A 111 12.46 -0.85 11.42
N ARG A 112 13.11 -0.54 10.32
CA ARG A 112 13.18 -1.45 9.18
C ARG A 112 13.83 -2.77 9.56
N MET A 113 13.20 -3.88 9.17
CA MET A 113 13.72 -5.23 9.35
C MET A 113 14.50 -5.60 8.10
N GLU A 114 15.82 -5.67 8.23
CA GLU A 114 16.67 -6.01 7.09
C GLU A 114 16.55 -7.47 6.72
N GLY A 115 16.62 -7.74 5.39
CA GLY A 115 16.55 -9.10 4.89
C GLY A 115 15.16 -9.70 4.92
N GLN A 116 14.13 -8.92 5.25
CA GLN A 116 12.76 -9.40 5.38
C GLN A 116 11.86 -9.02 4.21
N THR A 117 12.42 -8.44 3.17
CA THR A 117 11.66 -8.19 1.95
C THR A 117 11.45 -9.51 1.23
N ALA A 118 10.22 -9.81 0.96
CA ALA A 118 9.86 -11.07 0.30
C ALA A 118 10.34 -11.11 -1.14
#